data_1a6d7a8739a7c9eed8ac2d808c9881b6
#
_entry.id   1a6d7a8739a7c9eed8ac2d808c9881b6
#
_cell.length_a   1.000
_cell.length_b   1.000
_cell.length_c   1.000
_cell.angle_alpha   90.00
_cell.angle_beta   90.00
_cell.angle_gamma   90.00
#
_symmetry.space_group_name_H-M   'P 1'
#
loop_
_entity.id
_entity.type
_entity.pdbx_description
1 polymer ?
#
loop_
_entity_poly.entity_id
_entity_poly.type
_entity_poly.pdbx_seq_one_letter_code
_entity_poly.pdbx_strand_id
1 'polypeptide(L)' 'MHMDFKELLLRAQGGNPRAKEEILSLYQPLLLEESMVHGLCDEDVYQELCITLLTCIQRFQI' A
#
# COMPACT_ATOMS: atom_id res chain seq x y z
N MET A 1 16.12 -10.04 -10.32
CA MET A 1 16.04 -10.70 -9.03
C MET A 1 14.88 -10.13 -8.22
N HIS A 2 14.03 -10.99 -7.73
CA HIS A 2 12.84 -10.54 -7.00
C HIS A 2 13.14 -10.39 -5.51
N MET A 3 12.74 -9.26 -4.97
CA MET A 3 12.79 -9.06 -3.54
C MET A 3 11.64 -9.84 -2.90
N ASP A 4 11.93 -10.60 -1.85
CA ASP A 4 10.92 -11.29 -1.08
C ASP A 4 9.97 -10.26 -0.45
N PHE A 5 8.68 -10.53 -0.45
CA PHE A 5 7.69 -9.61 0.12
C PHE A 5 8.00 -9.30 1.59
N LYS A 6 8.44 -10.30 2.34
CA LYS A 6 8.83 -10.12 3.73
C LYS A 6 9.96 -9.11 3.86
N GLU A 7 10.96 -9.20 2.99
CA GLU A 7 12.08 -8.26 3.01
C GLU A 7 11.62 -6.86 2.63
N LEU A 8 10.76 -6.76 1.62
CA LEU A 8 10.19 -5.49 1.19
C LEU A 8 9.40 -4.84 2.34
N LEU A 9 8.62 -5.65 3.05
CA LEU A 9 7.83 -5.18 4.19
C LEU A 9 8.73 -4.68 5.31
N LEU A 10 9.80 -5.41 5.60
CA LEU A 10 10.77 -4.99 6.63
C LEU A 10 11.42 -3.66 6.28
N ARG A 11 11.78 -3.47 5.02
CA ARG A 11 12.37 -2.21 4.56
C ARG A 11 11.37 -1.06 4.68
N ALA A 12 10.11 -1.31 4.33
CA ALA A 12 9.07 -0.30 4.47
C ALA A 12 8.86 0.08 5.92
N GLN A 13 8.86 -0.89 6.82
CA GLN A 13 8.74 -0.64 8.26
C GLN A 13 9.92 0.16 8.79
N GLY A 14 11.09 -0.02 8.20
CA GLY A 14 12.29 0.74 8.55
C GLY A 14 12.32 2.16 8.00
N GLY A 15 11.27 2.58 7.30
CA GLY A 15 11.17 3.93 6.79
C GLY A 15 11.67 4.12 5.37
N ASN A 16 11.98 3.04 4.65
CA ASN A 16 12.43 3.15 3.27
C ASN A 16 11.28 3.59 2.36
N PRO A 17 11.31 4.81 1.80
CA PRO A 17 10.20 5.32 1.00
C PRO A 17 9.99 4.54 -0.29
N ARG A 18 11.06 4.03 -0.88
CA ARG A 18 10.97 3.26 -2.11
C ARG A 18 10.25 1.93 -1.86
N ALA A 19 10.51 1.29 -0.73
CA ALA A 19 9.83 0.05 -0.37
C ALA A 19 8.33 0.30 -0.16
N LYS A 20 7.98 1.41 0.48
CA LYS A 20 6.57 1.80 0.66
C LYS A 20 5.90 2.02 -0.68
N GLU A 21 6.56 2.69 -1.61
CA GLU A 21 6.03 2.92 -2.94
C GLU A 21 5.83 1.62 -3.70
N GLU A 22 6.76 0.68 -3.59
CA GLU A 22 6.63 -0.62 -4.25
C GLU A 22 5.44 -1.39 -3.73
N ILE A 23 5.23 -1.39 -2.41
CA ILE A 23 4.08 -2.06 -1.82
C ILE A 23 2.79 -1.40 -2.27
N LEU A 24 2.72 -0.08 -2.27
CA LEU A 24 1.55 0.64 -2.75
C LEU A 24 1.27 0.31 -4.22
N SER A 25 2.31 0.22 -5.03
CA SER A 25 2.18 -0.13 -6.44
C SER A 25 1.61 -1.52 -6.64
N LEU A 26 2.01 -2.48 -5.80
CA LEU A 26 1.49 -3.85 -5.86
C LEU A 26 -0.01 -3.89 -5.54
N TYR A 27 -0.46 -3.04 -4.63
CA TYR A 27 -1.86 -3.01 -4.22
C TYR A 27 -2.69 -1.95 -4.95
N GLN A 28 -2.06 -1.17 -5.82
CA GLN A 28 -2.74 -0.08 -6.51
C GLN A 28 -3.99 -0.54 -7.27
N PRO A 29 -3.97 -1.64 -8.04
CA PRO A 29 -5.18 -2.08 -8.73
C PRO A 29 -6.31 -2.38 -7.77
N LEU A 30 -6.01 -3.01 -6.63
CA LEU A 30 -7.01 -3.31 -5.61
C LEU A 30 -7.53 -2.04 -4.95
N LEU A 31 -6.63 -1.09 -4.66
CA LEU A 31 -7.02 0.19 -4.06
C LEU A 31 -7.94 0.97 -5.00
N LEU A 32 -7.63 0.98 -6.29
CA LEU A 32 -8.47 1.64 -7.28
C LEU A 32 -9.84 0.99 -7.36
N GLU A 33 -9.89 -0.35 -7.35
CA GLU A 33 -11.14 -1.08 -7.41
C GLU A 33 -12.03 -0.77 -6.20
N GLU A 34 -11.42 -0.77 -4.99
CA GLU A 34 -12.16 -0.49 -3.77
C GLU A 34 -12.61 0.97 -3.67
N SER A 35 -11.89 1.89 -4.31
CA SER A 35 -12.25 3.31 -4.28
C SER A 35 -13.26 3.71 -5.35
N MET A 36 -13.62 2.78 -6.23
CA MET A 36 -14.64 3.04 -7.25
C MET A 36 -16.03 3.00 -6.62
N VAL A 37 -16.72 4.14 -6.67
CA VAL A 37 -18.06 4.27 -6.14
C VAL A 37 -18.97 4.71 -7.30
N HIS A 38 -19.99 3.90 -7.58
CA HIS A 38 -20.93 4.16 -8.67
C HIS A 38 -20.23 4.40 -10.02
N GLY A 39 -19.13 3.68 -10.25
CA GLY A 39 -18.37 3.78 -11.48
C GLY A 39 -17.40 4.93 -11.55
N LEU A 40 -17.28 5.71 -10.47
CA LEU A 40 -16.34 6.83 -10.38
C LEU A 40 -15.32 6.59 -9.30
N CYS A 41 -14.07 6.95 -9.59
CA CYS A 41 -13.00 6.83 -8.61
C CYS A 41 -13.08 7.99 -7.61
N ASP A 42 -13.21 7.65 -6.33
CA ASP A 42 -13.25 8.64 -5.26
C ASP A 42 -11.84 8.82 -4.69
N GLU A 43 -11.27 10.01 -4.91
CA GLU A 43 -9.91 10.30 -4.47
C GLU A 43 -9.77 10.26 -2.96
N ASP A 44 -10.78 10.71 -2.23
CA ASP A 44 -10.73 10.70 -0.77
C ASP A 44 -10.68 9.27 -0.23
N VAL A 45 -11.51 8.39 -0.80
CA VAL A 45 -11.50 6.97 -0.41
C VAL A 45 -10.15 6.35 -0.75
N TYR A 46 -9.62 6.65 -1.94
CA TYR A 46 -8.32 6.14 -2.35
C TYR A 46 -7.22 6.58 -1.39
N GLN A 47 -7.19 7.86 -1.01
CA GLN A 47 -6.20 8.37 -0.07
C GLN A 47 -6.33 7.71 1.30
N GLU A 48 -7.54 7.53 1.78
CA GLU A 48 -7.75 6.85 3.06
C GLU A 48 -7.27 5.40 3.02
N LEU A 49 -7.53 4.71 1.92
CA LEU A 49 -7.06 3.34 1.77
C LEU A 49 -5.54 3.27 1.74
N CYS A 50 -4.88 4.22 1.08
CA CYS A 50 -3.43 4.29 1.07
C CYS A 50 -2.87 4.54 2.46
N ILE A 51 -3.46 5.46 3.22
CA ILE A 51 -3.05 5.76 4.58
C ILE A 51 -3.24 4.53 5.47
N THR A 52 -4.37 3.86 5.33
CA THR A 52 -4.67 2.64 6.08
C THR A 52 -3.65 1.56 5.77
N LEU A 53 -3.31 1.38 4.50
CA LEU A 53 -2.31 0.39 4.09
C LEU A 53 -0.95 0.70 4.71
N LEU A 54 -0.51 1.96 4.65
CA LEU A 54 0.76 2.36 5.24
C LEU A 54 0.77 2.15 6.76
N THR A 55 -0.34 2.43 7.42
CA THR A 55 -0.49 2.18 8.85
C THR A 55 -0.39 0.69 9.15
N CYS A 56 -1.04 -0.15 8.35
CA CYS A 56 -0.96 -1.59 8.51
C CYS A 56 0.47 -2.09 8.33
N ILE A 57 1.20 -1.56 7.36
CA ILE A 57 2.60 -1.92 7.14
C ILE A 57 3.43 -1.63 8.39
N GLN A 58 3.24 -0.45 8.98
CA GLN A 58 4.00 -0.04 10.15
C GLN A 58 3.70 -0.91 11.37
N ARG A 59 2.48 -1.38 11.48
CA ARG A 59 2.04 -2.18 12.64
C ARG A 59 2.17 -3.68 12.45
N PHE A 60 2.46 -4.10 11.24
CA PHE A 60 2.56 -5.53 10.97
C PHE A 60 3.75 -6.13 11.69
N GLN A 61 3.50 -7.24 12.39
CA GLN A 61 4.54 -7.97 13.11
C GLN A 61 4.90 -9.21 12.32
N ILE A 62 6.18 -9.32 12.03
CA ILE A 62 6.73 -10.43 11.25
C ILE A 62 7.35 -11.46 12.18
#